data_5c7f1aa85202c442aa6a5443ef46c40e
#
_entry.id   5c7f1aa85202c442aa6a5443ef46c40e
#
_cell.length_a   1.000
_cell.length_b   1.000
_cell.length_c   1.000
_cell.angle_alpha   90.00
_cell.angle_beta   90.00
_cell.angle_gamma   90.00
#
_symmetry.space_group_name_H-M   'P 1'
#
loop_
_entity.id
_entity.type
_entity.pdbx_description
1 polymer ?
#
loop_
_entity_poly.entity_id
_entity_poly.type
_entity_poly.pdbx_seq_one_letter_code
_entity_poly.pdbx_strand_id
1 'polypeptide(L)'
;MKYLLDTNICVHFLRGKFEVDKTLKLKGLENCYISEITVLELRFGAENSVDKVKSHKAVDIFLKGIVIIPIYGSIKKYAEEKVRLNKLGKPQNDEFDLLIGVTAIENKLILVTENTKDFERLIGIEIENWIVRK
;
A
#
# COMPACT_ATOMS: atom_id res chain seq x y z
N MET A 1 -13.35 2.47 10.82
CA MET A 1 -12.62 2.81 9.60
C MET A 1 -11.60 1.74 9.27
N LYS A 2 -11.41 1.49 8.00
CA LYS A 2 -10.48 0.45 7.53
C LYS A 2 -9.48 1.05 6.55
N TYR A 3 -8.25 0.55 6.59
CA TYR A 3 -7.11 1.15 5.92
C TYR A 3 -6.40 0.17 5.02
N LEU A 4 -5.95 0.63 3.86
CA LEU A 4 -5.00 -0.10 3.01
C LEU A 4 -3.64 0.59 3.13
N LEU A 5 -2.65 -0.13 3.62
CA LEU A 5 -1.30 0.43 3.80
C LEU A 5 -0.51 0.32 2.50
N ASP A 6 -0.04 1.46 1.99
CA ASP A 6 0.88 1.48 0.87
C ASP A 6 2.23 0.87 1.28
N THR A 7 2.98 0.41 0.32
CA THR A 7 4.26 -0.28 0.55
C THR A 7 5.23 0.55 1.37
N ASN A 8 5.32 1.87 1.15
CA ASN A 8 6.24 2.72 1.91
C ASN A 8 5.94 2.71 3.42
N ILE A 9 4.66 2.66 3.80
CA ILE A 9 4.26 2.58 5.21
C ILE A 9 4.73 1.26 5.81
N CYS A 10 4.56 0.16 5.08
CA CYS A 10 5.02 -1.16 5.51
C CYS A 10 6.54 -1.22 5.68
N VAL A 11 7.28 -0.59 4.75
CA VAL A 11 8.74 -0.50 4.83
C VAL A 11 9.17 0.27 6.08
N HIS A 12 8.51 1.39 6.37
CA HIS A 12 8.80 2.16 7.59
C HIS A 12 8.54 1.32 8.84
N PHE A 13 7.43 0.58 8.85
CA PHE A 13 7.13 -0.33 9.96
C PHE A 13 8.26 -1.37 10.15
N LEU A 14 8.65 -2.03 9.06
CA LEU A 14 9.70 -3.07 9.13
C LEU A 14 11.05 -2.51 9.56
N ARG A 15 11.32 -1.23 9.27
CA ARG A 15 12.55 -0.55 9.66
C ARG A 15 12.46 0.11 11.04
N GLY A 16 11.32 0.02 11.72
CA GLY A 16 11.11 0.66 13.01
C GLY A 16 11.12 2.18 12.97
N LYS A 17 10.68 2.79 11.86
CA LYS A 17 10.71 4.23 11.65
C LYS A 17 9.35 4.89 11.85
N PHE A 18 9.38 6.18 12.21
CA PHE A 18 8.21 7.07 12.29
C PHE A 18 7.10 6.57 13.23
N GLU A 19 7.44 5.70 14.16
CA GLU A 19 6.47 5.18 15.14
C GLU A 19 5.24 4.54 14.48
N VAL A 20 5.41 3.95 13.31
CA VAL A 20 4.32 3.29 12.58
C VAL A 20 3.71 2.17 13.42
N ASP A 21 4.52 1.44 14.18
CA ASP A 21 4.06 0.40 15.11
C ASP A 21 3.03 0.95 16.11
N LYS A 22 3.28 2.12 16.66
CA LYS A 22 2.36 2.78 17.59
C LYS A 22 1.08 3.20 16.90
N THR A 23 1.19 3.75 15.69
CA THR A 23 0.02 4.16 14.91
C THR A 23 -0.84 2.95 14.55
N LEU A 24 -0.22 1.83 14.16
CA LEU A 24 -0.96 0.59 13.88
C LEU A 24 -1.74 0.10 15.12
N LYS A 25 -1.13 0.16 16.29
CA LYS A 25 -1.83 -0.21 17.52
C LYS A 25 -3.00 0.73 17.81
N LEU A 26 -2.80 2.02 17.61
CA LEU A 26 -3.85 3.02 17.85
C LEU A 26 -5.03 2.83 16.89
N LYS A 27 -4.77 2.60 15.60
CA LYS A 27 -5.81 2.39 14.58
C LYS A 27 -6.45 1.01 14.67
N GLY A 28 -5.72 0.03 15.22
CA GLY A 28 -6.15 -1.37 15.27
C GLY A 28 -5.63 -2.15 14.08
N LEU A 29 -4.76 -3.11 14.32
CA LEU A 29 -4.17 -3.93 13.24
C LEU A 29 -5.25 -4.67 12.45
N GLU A 30 -6.33 -5.06 13.12
CA GLU A 30 -7.49 -5.73 12.50
C GLU A 30 -8.23 -4.84 11.48
N ASN A 31 -7.98 -3.54 11.50
CA ASN A 31 -8.55 -2.59 10.54
C ASN A 31 -7.60 -2.28 9.39
N CYS A 32 -6.45 -2.93 9.34
CA CYS A 32 -5.40 -2.64 8.35
C CYS A 32 -5.23 -3.81 7.39
N TYR A 33 -5.10 -3.49 6.11
CA TYR A 33 -4.99 -4.43 5.00
C TYR A 33 -3.82 -4.01 4.12
N ILE A 34 -3.31 -4.94 3.33
CA ILE A 34 -2.33 -4.64 2.27
C ILE A 34 -2.74 -5.33 0.98
N SER A 35 -2.30 -4.79 -0.15
CA SER A 35 -2.48 -5.39 -1.47
C SER A 35 -1.44 -6.50 -1.71
N GLU A 36 -1.78 -7.46 -2.55
CA GLU A 36 -0.78 -8.43 -3.08
C GLU A 36 0.41 -7.71 -3.72
N ILE A 37 0.19 -6.54 -4.32
CA ILE A 37 1.29 -5.75 -4.91
C ILE A 37 2.28 -5.34 -3.82
N THR A 38 1.80 -4.97 -2.65
CA THR A 38 2.67 -4.64 -1.52
C THR A 38 3.49 -5.86 -1.11
N VAL A 39 2.87 -7.05 -1.06
CA VAL A 39 3.59 -8.29 -0.77
C VAL A 39 4.73 -8.51 -1.79
N LEU A 40 4.41 -8.34 -3.07
CA LEU A 40 5.39 -8.45 -4.15
C LEU A 40 6.57 -7.50 -3.94
N GLU A 41 6.30 -6.24 -3.63
CA GLU A 41 7.34 -5.24 -3.42
C GLU A 41 8.16 -5.51 -2.16
N LEU A 42 7.53 -5.97 -1.09
CA LEU A 42 8.25 -6.34 0.14
C LEU A 42 9.18 -7.54 -0.09
N ARG A 43 8.73 -8.54 -0.86
CA ARG A 43 9.57 -9.70 -1.21
C ARG A 43 10.74 -9.30 -2.10
N PHE A 44 10.50 -8.43 -3.07
CA PHE A 44 11.57 -7.91 -3.90
C PHE A 44 12.62 -7.19 -3.05
N GLY A 45 12.18 -6.33 -2.14
CA GLY A 45 13.09 -5.62 -1.23
C GLY A 45 13.87 -6.57 -0.32
N ALA A 46 13.22 -7.62 0.20
CA ALA A 46 13.87 -8.62 1.03
C ALA A 46 14.93 -9.40 0.25
N GLU A 47 14.61 -9.80 -0.98
CA GLU A 47 15.53 -10.54 -1.85
C GLU A 47 16.73 -9.70 -2.24
N ASN A 48 16.56 -8.39 -2.37
CA ASN A 48 17.61 -7.44 -2.74
C ASN A 48 18.40 -6.90 -1.53
N SER A 49 18.14 -7.39 -0.34
CA SER A 49 18.79 -6.93 0.88
C SER A 49 20.12 -7.67 1.14
N VAL A 50 20.94 -7.11 2.02
CA VAL A 50 22.24 -7.69 2.40
C VAL A 50 22.02 -9.05 3.10
N ASP A 51 21.03 -9.15 3.98
CA ASP A 51 20.71 -10.39 4.70
C ASP A 51 19.30 -10.85 4.28
N LYS A 52 19.25 -11.62 3.20
CA LYS A 52 18.00 -12.11 2.61
C LYS A 52 17.17 -12.94 3.60
N VAL A 53 17.82 -13.84 4.32
CA VAL A 53 17.12 -14.75 5.24
C VAL A 53 16.42 -13.94 6.33
N LYS A 54 17.13 -13.01 6.95
CA LYS A 54 16.59 -12.14 7.99
C LYS A 54 15.46 -11.27 7.46
N SER A 55 15.64 -10.68 6.29
CA SER A 55 14.65 -9.78 5.68
C SER A 55 13.37 -10.52 5.30
N HIS A 56 13.48 -11.70 4.69
CA HIS A 56 12.29 -12.52 4.38
C HIS A 56 11.56 -12.96 5.64
N LYS A 57 12.31 -13.31 6.69
CA LYS A 57 11.70 -13.69 7.97
C LYS A 57 10.90 -12.55 8.58
N ALA A 58 11.41 -11.32 8.51
CA ALA A 58 10.70 -10.14 9.00
C ALA A 58 9.40 -9.94 8.21
N VAL A 59 9.45 -10.10 6.89
CA VAL A 59 8.24 -10.05 6.04
C VAL A 59 7.26 -11.15 6.42
N ASP A 60 7.74 -12.38 6.63
CA ASP A 60 6.87 -13.50 7.03
C ASP A 60 6.10 -13.18 8.32
N ILE A 61 6.78 -12.63 9.31
CA ILE A 61 6.16 -12.26 10.59
C ILE A 61 5.09 -11.19 10.38
N PHE A 62 5.41 -10.17 9.61
CA PHE A 62 4.47 -9.08 9.31
C PHE A 62 3.20 -9.61 8.61
N LEU A 63 3.38 -10.48 7.61
CA LEU A 63 2.26 -11.02 6.82
C LEU A 63 1.32 -11.91 7.62
N LYS A 64 1.79 -12.50 8.72
CA LYS A 64 0.94 -13.32 9.59
C LYS A 64 -0.12 -12.50 10.32
N GLY A 65 0.14 -11.23 10.55
CA GLY A 65 -0.75 -10.37 11.34
C GLY A 65 -1.63 -9.44 10.53
N ILE A 66 -1.59 -9.49 9.20
CA ILE A 66 -2.32 -8.54 8.37
C ILE A 66 -3.06 -9.26 7.24
N VAL A 67 -4.22 -8.73 6.85
CA VAL A 67 -5.01 -9.31 5.76
C VAL A 67 -4.49 -8.80 4.41
N ILE A 68 -4.26 -9.74 3.50
CA ILE A 68 -3.80 -9.45 2.13
C ILE A 68 -5.01 -9.48 1.19
N ILE A 69 -5.20 -8.39 0.44
CA ILE A 69 -6.28 -8.29 -0.54
C ILE A 69 -5.72 -8.66 -1.91
N PRO A 70 -6.29 -9.68 -2.58
CA PRO A 70 -5.87 -10.03 -3.94
C PRO A 70 -6.27 -8.95 -4.94
N ILE A 71 -5.51 -8.82 -6.02
CA ILE A 71 -5.78 -7.80 -7.05
C ILE A 71 -6.95 -8.16 -7.95
N TYR A 72 -7.34 -9.43 -8.00
CA TYR A 72 -8.35 -9.92 -8.96
C TYR A 72 -9.63 -9.08 -8.95
N GLY A 73 -10.18 -8.79 -7.78
CA GLY A 73 -11.42 -8.02 -7.65
C GLY A 73 -11.30 -6.56 -8.07
N SER A 74 -10.08 -6.07 -8.29
CA SER A 74 -9.83 -4.67 -8.66
C SER A 74 -9.39 -4.49 -10.11
N ILE A 75 -9.28 -5.58 -10.88
CA ILE A 75 -8.75 -5.53 -12.25
C ILE A 75 -9.63 -4.68 -13.17
N LYS A 76 -10.94 -4.82 -13.06
CA LYS A 76 -11.87 -4.01 -13.89
C LYS A 76 -11.72 -2.52 -13.58
N LYS A 77 -11.66 -2.17 -12.31
CA LYS A 77 -11.48 -0.78 -11.87
C LYS A 77 -10.13 -0.22 -12.33
N TYR A 78 -9.10 -1.05 -12.28
CA TYR A 78 -7.78 -0.70 -12.81
C TYR A 78 -7.88 -0.30 -14.29
N ALA A 79 -8.53 -1.12 -15.10
CA ALA A 79 -8.68 -0.84 -16.53
C ALA A 79 -9.45 0.46 -16.78
N GLU A 80 -10.54 0.68 -16.05
CA GLU A 80 -11.35 1.90 -16.15
C GLU A 80 -10.54 3.15 -15.82
N GLU A 81 -9.83 3.14 -14.69
CA GLU A 81 -9.03 4.28 -14.25
C GLU A 81 -7.85 4.54 -15.19
N LYS A 82 -7.18 3.48 -15.65
CA LYS A 82 -6.05 3.62 -16.57
C LYS A 82 -6.48 4.29 -17.87
N VAL A 83 -7.59 3.86 -18.45
CA VAL A 83 -8.12 4.46 -19.67
C VAL A 83 -8.49 5.93 -19.42
N ARG A 84 -9.17 6.22 -18.31
CA ARG A 84 -9.58 7.58 -17.97
C ARG A 84 -8.39 8.53 -17.83
N LEU A 85 -7.35 8.10 -17.09
CA LEU A 85 -6.16 8.92 -16.87
C LEU A 85 -5.38 9.16 -18.16
N ASN A 86 -5.28 8.12 -19.01
CA ASN A 86 -4.61 8.26 -20.31
C ASN A 86 -5.34 9.26 -21.21
N LYS A 87 -6.67 9.23 -21.23
CA LYS A 87 -7.47 10.16 -22.04
C LYS A 87 -7.36 11.59 -21.53
N LEU A 88 -7.15 11.79 -20.23
CA LEU A 88 -6.93 13.11 -19.65
C LEU A 88 -5.50 13.62 -19.87
N GLY A 89 -4.62 12.83 -20.46
CA GLY A 89 -3.22 13.17 -20.59
C GLY A 89 -2.46 13.19 -19.27
N LYS A 90 -2.97 12.47 -18.26
CA LYS A 90 -2.38 12.40 -16.92
C LYS A 90 -2.19 10.95 -16.50
N PRO A 91 -1.40 10.15 -17.24
CA PRO A 91 -1.21 8.75 -16.90
C PRO A 91 -0.53 8.60 -15.55
N GLN A 92 -0.84 7.50 -14.85
CA GLN A 92 -0.14 7.15 -13.62
C GLN A 92 1.28 6.72 -13.99
N ASN A 93 2.28 7.26 -13.30
CA ASN A 93 3.69 6.98 -13.59
C ASN A 93 4.13 5.59 -13.15
N ASP A 94 3.48 5.05 -12.13
CA ASP A 94 3.81 3.75 -11.56
C ASP A 94 2.58 2.84 -11.61
N GLU A 95 2.71 1.74 -12.34
CA GLU A 95 1.63 0.77 -12.50
C GLU A 95 1.24 0.11 -11.18
N PHE A 96 2.23 -0.14 -10.32
CA PHE A 96 1.96 -0.71 -9.00
C PHE A 96 1.15 0.24 -8.13
N ASP A 97 1.47 1.53 -8.18
CA ASP A 97 0.69 2.54 -7.45
C ASP A 97 -0.76 2.58 -7.95
N LEU A 98 -0.97 2.48 -9.26
CA LEU A 98 -2.31 2.44 -9.80
C LEU A 98 -3.08 1.23 -9.27
N LEU A 99 -2.46 0.06 -9.25
CA LEU A 99 -3.08 -1.17 -8.73
C LEU A 99 -3.40 -1.06 -7.22
N ILE A 100 -2.49 -0.51 -6.45
CA ILE A 100 -2.72 -0.29 -5.00
C ILE A 100 -3.88 0.69 -4.79
N GLY A 101 -3.88 1.80 -5.51
CA GLY A 101 -4.92 2.83 -5.38
C GLY A 101 -6.30 2.30 -5.73
N VAL A 102 -6.44 1.58 -6.84
CA VAL A 102 -7.75 1.03 -7.22
C VAL A 102 -8.20 -0.08 -6.26
N THR A 103 -7.27 -0.80 -5.66
CA THR A 103 -7.61 -1.78 -4.62
C THR A 103 -8.26 -1.09 -3.42
N ALA A 104 -7.72 0.06 -3.01
CA ALA A 104 -8.31 0.84 -1.92
C ALA A 104 -9.73 1.31 -2.27
N ILE A 105 -9.91 1.85 -3.48
CA ILE A 105 -11.21 2.35 -3.94
C ILE A 105 -12.24 1.22 -3.99
N GLU A 106 -11.89 0.12 -4.63
CA GLU A 106 -12.81 -1.00 -4.84
C GLU A 106 -13.25 -1.64 -3.52
N ASN A 107 -12.37 -1.66 -2.53
CA ASN A 107 -12.66 -2.25 -1.22
C ASN A 107 -13.10 -1.21 -0.19
N LYS A 108 -13.29 0.04 -0.60
CA LYS A 108 -13.74 1.14 0.28
C LYS A 108 -12.84 1.33 1.50
N LEU A 109 -11.53 1.30 1.24
CA LEU A 109 -10.50 1.48 2.26
C LEU A 109 -9.84 2.85 2.11
N ILE A 110 -9.41 3.40 3.24
CA ILE A 110 -8.59 4.62 3.22
C ILE A 110 -7.16 4.19 2.88
N LEU A 111 -6.60 4.76 1.82
CA LEU A 111 -5.22 4.49 1.47
C LEU A 111 -4.29 5.28 2.38
N VAL A 112 -3.41 4.58 3.08
CA VAL A 112 -2.38 5.19 3.92
C VAL A 112 -1.08 5.21 3.15
N THR A 113 -0.60 6.40 2.83
CA THR A 113 0.61 6.57 2.03
C THR A 113 1.33 7.87 2.39
N GLU A 114 2.64 7.87 2.22
CA GLU A 114 3.44 9.09 2.31
C GLU A 114 3.44 9.85 0.98
N ASN A 115 3.16 9.18 -0.14
CA ASN A 115 3.19 9.75 -1.48
C ASN A 115 1.79 10.19 -1.94
N THR A 116 1.16 11.07 -1.19
CA THR A 116 -0.24 11.47 -1.42
C THR A 116 -0.48 11.99 -2.83
N LYS A 117 0.46 12.74 -3.39
CA LYS A 117 0.34 13.33 -4.74
C LYS A 117 0.21 12.28 -5.84
N ASP A 118 0.80 11.10 -5.64
CA ASP A 118 0.78 10.04 -6.65
C ASP A 118 -0.61 9.39 -6.79
N PHE A 119 -1.51 9.61 -5.84
CA PHE A 119 -2.82 8.97 -5.80
C PHE A 119 -3.99 9.93 -5.91
N GLU A 120 -3.79 11.23 -5.77
CA GLU A 120 -4.86 12.22 -5.70
C GLU A 120 -5.78 12.24 -6.93
N ARG A 121 -5.28 11.82 -8.09
CA ARG A 121 -6.03 11.86 -9.34
C ARG A 121 -7.04 10.73 -9.49
N LEU A 122 -6.99 9.72 -8.62
CA LEU A 122 -7.89 8.58 -8.69
C LEU A 122 -9.26 8.96 -8.12
N ILE A 123 -10.32 8.73 -8.89
CA ILE A 123 -11.68 9.09 -8.48
C ILE A 123 -12.13 8.18 -7.33
N GLY A 124 -12.59 8.82 -6.25
CA GLY A 124 -13.11 8.11 -5.09
C GLY A 124 -12.06 7.71 -4.07
N ILE A 125 -10.79 8.05 -4.30
CA ILE A 125 -9.73 7.72 -3.35
C ILE A 125 -9.85 8.56 -2.08
N GLU A 126 -9.73 7.92 -0.92
CA GLU A 126 -9.55 8.58 0.36
C GLU A 126 -8.14 8.28 0.84
N ILE A 127 -7.42 9.31 1.27
CA ILE A 127 -5.99 9.20 1.59
C ILE A 127 -5.72 9.75 2.99
N GLU A 128 -4.87 9.04 3.75
CA GLU A 128 -4.27 9.54 4.99
C GLU A 128 -2.76 9.37 4.90
N ASN A 129 -2.04 10.31 5.50
CA ASN A 129 -0.59 10.18 5.67
C ASN A 129 -0.30 10.09 7.17
N TRP A 130 0.25 8.96 7.61
CA TRP A 130 0.61 8.73 9.01
C TRP A 130 2.04 9.16 9.34
N ILE A 131 2.80 9.60 8.34
CA ILE A 131 4.21 9.91 8.50
C ILE A 131 4.38 11.40 8.79
N VAL A 132 5.03 11.71 9.90
CA VAL A 132 5.39 13.09 10.26
C VAL A 132 6.90 13.20 10.14
N ARG A 133 7.36 13.97 9.17
CA ARG A 133 8.78 14.25 8.98
C ARG A 133 9.12 15.57 9.68
N LYS A 134 10.20 15.54 10.45
CA LYS A 134 10.66 16.71 11.20
C LYS A 134 11.86 17.36 10.52
#